data_59fa9f4b826cd67d4e6762eb7bb1f2be
#
_entry.id   59fa9f4b826cd67d4e6762eb7bb1f2be
#
_cell.length_a   1.000
_cell.length_b   1.000
_cell.length_c   1.000
_cell.angle_alpha   90.00
_cell.angle_beta   90.00
_cell.angle_gamma   90.00
#
_symmetry.space_group_name_H-M   'P 1'
#
loop_
_entity.id
_entity.type
_entity.pdbx_description
1 polymer ?
#
loop_
_entity_poly.entity_id
_entity_poly.type
_entity_poly.pdbx_seq_one_letter_code
_entity_poly.pdbx_strand_id
1 'polypeptide(L)'
;MNNLSRRSFVSFTLASTSLLAMPAISTGSVRPKVVVVGGGAGGATAARYIAKDSKGAIDVTLIEASKHYYTCFYSNLYLGGFRDYDSIGHSYDNLSANHGVNVVHDWAISVDSSAREVRLGSGATVSYDRLVLSPGIDIKYDSIDGYSVEAQTKMPHAWKSGTQVKVLRDQVLNMPKGGTFAMVPPPNPYRCPPGPYERISMVAHILKEKNPTAKIVVIDPKNKFSKQGLFMAGWEKHYPGMIEWLDPDTHGGCLLYTSPSPRD
;
A
#
# COMPACT_ATOMS: atom_id res chain seq x y z
N MET A 1 -11.71 77.95 25.69
CA MET A 1 -11.34 77.25 24.46
C MET A 1 -9.83 77.35 24.34
N ASN A 2 -9.09 76.33 24.76
CA ASN A 2 -7.62 76.30 24.75
C ASN A 2 -7.14 75.85 23.37
N ASN A 3 -6.49 76.81 22.66
CA ASN A 3 -5.86 76.53 21.37
C ASN A 3 -4.60 75.68 21.59
N LEU A 4 -4.65 74.42 21.21
CA LEU A 4 -3.48 73.58 21.10
C LEU A 4 -2.58 74.11 19.96
N SER A 5 -1.35 74.50 20.27
CA SER A 5 -0.42 75.03 19.30
C SER A 5 0.13 73.88 18.42
N ARG A 6 0.54 74.22 17.17
CA ARG A 6 1.17 73.29 16.24
C ARG A 6 2.40 72.57 16.81
N ARG A 7 3.09 73.16 17.78
CA ARG A 7 4.23 72.58 18.48
C ARG A 7 3.84 71.39 19.39
N SER A 8 2.69 71.46 20.06
CA SER A 8 2.19 70.39 20.93
C SER A 8 1.76 69.18 20.13
N PHE A 9 1.27 69.40 18.90
CA PHE A 9 0.86 68.29 18.01
C PHE A 9 2.06 67.51 17.48
N VAL A 10 3.17 68.20 17.11
CA VAL A 10 4.41 67.53 16.62
C VAL A 10 5.09 66.74 17.73
N SER A 11 5.08 67.24 18.97
CA SER A 11 5.66 66.54 20.12
C SER A 11 4.86 65.24 20.47
N PHE A 12 3.54 65.26 20.28
CA PHE A 12 2.71 64.08 20.55
C PHE A 12 2.83 63.01 19.46
N THR A 13 3.07 63.39 18.21
CA THR A 13 3.24 62.49 17.08
C THR A 13 4.62 61.80 17.12
N LEU A 14 5.66 62.46 17.62
CA LEU A 14 7.01 61.87 17.77
C LEU A 14 7.10 60.87 18.95
N ALA A 15 6.30 61.05 19.99
CA ALA A 15 6.26 60.12 21.12
C ALA A 15 5.49 58.81 20.78
N SER A 16 4.50 58.89 19.87
CA SER A 16 3.72 57.72 19.45
C SER A 16 4.42 56.83 18.40
N THR A 17 5.39 57.37 17.64
CA THR A 17 6.16 56.59 16.67
C THR A 17 7.32 55.81 17.30
N SER A 18 7.79 56.17 18.48
CA SER A 18 8.82 55.41 19.20
C SER A 18 8.27 54.15 19.92
N LEU A 19 6.96 54.05 20.13
CA LEU A 19 6.32 52.85 20.69
C LEU A 19 6.02 51.76 19.65
N LEU A 20 6.14 52.05 18.35
CA LEU A 20 5.91 51.09 17.28
C LEU A 20 7.17 50.35 16.81
N ALA A 21 8.32 50.69 17.37
CA ALA A 21 9.59 50.04 17.05
C ALA A 21 10.05 49.06 18.16
N MET A 22 9.11 48.40 18.83
CA MET A 22 9.49 47.18 19.55
C MET A 22 9.87 46.15 18.49
N PRO A 23 11.12 45.59 18.56
CA PRO A 23 11.41 44.46 17.72
C PRO A 23 10.37 43.40 18.01
N ALA A 24 9.62 43.00 16.98
CA ALA A 24 8.80 41.81 17.08
C ALA A 24 9.74 40.68 17.47
N ILE A 25 9.71 40.28 18.75
CA ILE A 25 10.33 39.04 19.17
C ILE A 25 9.59 37.99 18.37
N SER A 26 10.14 37.60 17.22
CA SER A 26 9.75 36.42 16.50
C SER A 26 10.04 35.27 17.46
N THR A 27 9.08 34.96 18.33
CA THR A 27 9.02 33.64 18.95
C THR A 27 8.84 32.70 17.79
N GLY A 28 9.93 32.12 17.28
CA GLY A 28 9.91 31.07 16.29
C GLY A 28 8.96 30.00 16.83
N SER A 29 7.72 29.99 16.35
CA SER A 29 6.77 29.00 16.79
C SER A 29 7.34 27.65 16.34
N VAL A 30 7.68 26.81 17.31
CA VAL A 30 8.08 25.44 17.03
C VAL A 30 6.91 24.81 16.28
N ARG A 31 7.15 24.45 15.01
CA ARG A 31 6.08 23.84 14.20
C ARG A 31 5.70 22.50 14.80
N PRO A 32 4.40 22.21 14.89
CA PRO A 32 3.95 20.89 15.30
C PRO A 32 4.52 19.80 14.38
N LYS A 33 4.94 18.70 14.96
CA LYS A 33 5.53 17.56 14.26
C LYS A 33 4.50 16.46 14.05
N VAL A 34 4.26 16.10 12.80
CA VAL A 34 3.44 14.94 12.44
C VAL A 34 4.33 13.87 11.87
N VAL A 35 4.32 12.70 12.49
CA VAL A 35 5.00 11.51 11.97
C VAL A 35 3.97 10.57 11.37
N VAL A 36 4.25 10.10 10.14
CA VAL A 36 3.46 9.10 9.43
C VAL A 36 4.32 7.86 9.28
N VAL A 37 3.84 6.72 9.77
CA VAL A 37 4.51 5.42 9.63
C VAL A 37 3.84 4.61 8.53
N GLY A 38 4.62 4.24 7.51
CA GLY A 38 4.20 3.51 6.34
C GLY A 38 3.89 4.40 5.15
N GLY A 39 4.60 4.19 4.05
CA GLY A 39 4.53 4.96 2.80
C GLY A 39 3.61 4.36 1.72
N GLY A 40 2.72 3.45 2.08
CA GLY A 40 1.70 2.92 1.18
C GLY A 40 0.64 3.98 0.82
N ALA A 41 -0.42 3.54 0.12
CA ALA A 41 -1.49 4.41 -0.37
C ALA A 41 -2.08 5.32 0.73
N GLY A 42 -2.31 4.78 1.93
CA GLY A 42 -2.86 5.55 3.06
C GLY A 42 -1.87 6.57 3.61
N GLY A 43 -0.66 6.11 4.00
CA GLY A 43 0.32 6.97 4.67
C GLY A 43 0.94 8.02 3.75
N ALA A 44 1.33 7.67 2.53
CA ALA A 44 1.84 8.65 1.57
C ALA A 44 0.80 9.73 1.24
N THR A 45 -0.47 9.33 1.11
CA THR A 45 -1.58 10.26 0.91
C THR A 45 -1.76 11.17 2.13
N ALA A 46 -1.77 10.61 3.34
CA ALA A 46 -1.88 11.39 4.57
C ALA A 46 -0.72 12.41 4.69
N ALA A 47 0.52 11.95 4.51
CA ALA A 47 1.70 12.82 4.58
C ALA A 47 1.62 13.98 3.57
N ARG A 48 1.23 13.66 2.32
CA ARG A 48 1.06 14.67 1.26
C ARG A 48 0.03 15.73 1.62
N TYR A 49 -1.16 15.30 2.06
CA TYR A 49 -2.23 16.26 2.32
C TYR A 49 -2.00 17.06 3.59
N ILE A 50 -1.44 16.47 4.64
CA ILE A 50 -1.07 17.21 5.85
C ILE A 50 -0.03 18.30 5.51
N ALA A 51 1.01 17.96 4.75
CA ALA A 51 2.03 18.91 4.34
C ALA A 51 1.47 20.00 3.42
N LYS A 52 0.69 19.62 2.40
CA LYS A 52 0.09 20.54 1.43
C LYS A 52 -0.89 21.52 2.09
N ASP A 53 -1.82 21.00 2.90
CA ASP A 53 -2.92 21.81 3.42
C ASP A 53 -2.49 22.69 4.61
N SER A 54 -1.44 22.27 5.36
CA SER A 54 -0.82 23.09 6.39
C SER A 54 -0.01 24.27 5.83
N LYS A 55 0.29 24.27 4.52
CA LYS A 55 1.09 25.32 3.86
C LYS A 55 2.44 25.61 4.59
N GLY A 56 3.06 24.56 5.11
CA GLY A 56 4.33 24.64 5.84
C GLY A 56 4.21 24.99 7.32
N ALA A 57 2.98 25.03 7.88
CA ALA A 57 2.78 25.25 9.32
C ALA A 57 3.03 23.98 10.16
N ILE A 58 3.15 22.80 9.54
CA ILE A 58 3.39 21.51 10.19
C ILE A 58 4.63 20.88 9.57
N ASP A 59 5.53 20.36 10.41
CA ASP A 59 6.65 19.54 9.97
C ASP A 59 6.18 18.07 9.84
N VAL A 60 6.19 17.55 8.62
CA VAL A 60 5.71 16.18 8.33
C VAL A 60 6.90 15.28 8.04
N THR A 61 7.01 14.18 8.79
CA THR A 61 7.99 13.11 8.55
C THR A 61 7.27 11.84 8.17
N LEU A 62 7.64 11.23 7.03
CA LEU A 62 7.20 9.92 6.59
C LEU A 62 8.31 8.90 6.86
N ILE A 63 8.02 7.87 7.64
CA ILE A 63 8.92 6.74 7.90
C ILE A 63 8.46 5.57 7.02
N GLU A 64 9.32 5.16 6.08
CA GLU A 64 9.05 4.04 5.16
C GLU A 64 10.36 3.32 4.81
N ALA A 65 10.42 2.03 5.07
CA ALA A 65 11.62 1.24 4.84
C ALA A 65 12.01 1.12 3.36
N SER A 66 11.00 1.03 2.49
CA SER A 66 11.21 0.86 1.05
C SER A 66 11.43 2.21 0.35
N LYS A 67 12.32 2.23 -0.64
CA LYS A 67 12.52 3.42 -1.49
C LYS A 67 11.42 3.61 -2.53
N HIS A 68 10.67 2.54 -2.83
CA HIS A 68 9.58 2.57 -3.80
C HIS A 68 8.36 1.87 -3.24
N TYR A 69 7.20 2.46 -3.49
CA TYR A 69 5.90 1.85 -3.28
C TYR A 69 5.39 1.30 -4.60
N TYR A 70 5.10 0.00 -4.65
CA TYR A 70 4.44 -0.62 -5.78
C TYR A 70 2.95 -0.76 -5.47
N THR A 71 2.10 -0.20 -6.33
CA THR A 71 0.65 -0.20 -6.10
C THR A 71 0.06 -1.59 -6.28
N CYS A 72 -0.84 -2.02 -5.38
CA CYS A 72 -1.66 -3.21 -5.63
C CYS A 72 -2.72 -2.94 -6.69
N PHE A 73 -3.24 -1.71 -6.77
CA PHE A 73 -4.04 -1.27 -7.90
C PHE A 73 -3.17 -1.29 -9.16
N TYR A 74 -3.74 -1.62 -10.29
CA TYR A 74 -3.05 -1.84 -11.57
C TYR A 74 -2.08 -3.02 -11.61
N SER A 75 -1.83 -3.74 -10.50
CA SER A 75 -1.00 -4.95 -10.55
C SER A 75 -1.62 -6.04 -11.42
N ASN A 76 -2.95 -6.09 -11.52
CA ASN A 76 -3.66 -6.94 -12.48
C ASN A 76 -3.35 -6.55 -13.94
N LEU A 77 -3.21 -5.25 -14.22
CA LEU A 77 -2.84 -4.80 -15.57
C LEU A 77 -1.40 -5.16 -15.92
N TYR A 78 -0.48 -5.10 -14.95
CA TYR A 78 0.87 -5.62 -15.13
C TYR A 78 0.85 -7.13 -15.38
N LEU A 79 0.11 -7.88 -14.55
CA LEU A 79 -0.01 -9.33 -14.71
C LEU A 79 -0.56 -9.69 -16.10
N GLY A 80 -1.60 -9.00 -16.56
CA GLY A 80 -2.18 -9.21 -17.88
C GLY A 80 -1.37 -8.70 -19.07
N GLY A 81 -0.26 -7.99 -18.83
CA GLY A 81 0.59 -7.45 -19.89
C GLY A 81 0.14 -6.09 -20.46
N PHE A 82 -0.82 -5.43 -19.84
CA PHE A 82 -1.34 -4.12 -20.24
C PHE A 82 -0.53 -2.94 -19.72
N ARG A 83 0.38 -3.17 -18.76
CA ARG A 83 1.27 -2.17 -18.16
C ARG A 83 2.64 -2.76 -17.85
N ASP A 84 3.65 -1.91 -17.90
CA ASP A 84 4.98 -2.26 -17.43
C ASP A 84 5.04 -2.22 -15.89
N TYR A 85 5.93 -3.02 -15.31
CA TYR A 85 6.12 -3.09 -13.86
C TYR A 85 6.49 -1.75 -13.24
N ASP A 86 7.39 -1.02 -13.90
CA ASP A 86 7.88 0.27 -13.39
C ASP A 86 6.77 1.33 -13.37
N SER A 87 5.74 1.19 -14.24
CA SER A 87 4.59 2.11 -14.26
C SER A 87 3.69 2.03 -13.03
N ILE A 88 3.83 0.99 -12.22
CA ILE A 88 3.10 0.83 -10.94
C ILE A 88 3.97 1.09 -9.72
N GLY A 89 5.24 1.44 -9.93
CA GLY A 89 6.21 1.81 -8.90
C GLY A 89 6.31 3.32 -8.74
N HIS A 90 6.34 3.82 -7.51
CA HIS A 90 6.42 5.24 -7.19
C HIS A 90 7.49 5.49 -6.13
N SER A 91 8.42 6.41 -6.40
CA SER A 91 9.34 6.91 -5.37
C SER A 91 8.66 7.95 -4.49
N TYR A 92 9.32 8.32 -3.41
CA TYR A 92 8.85 9.36 -2.48
C TYR A 92 9.45 10.74 -2.77
N ASP A 93 10.26 10.88 -3.82
CA ASP A 93 10.98 12.12 -4.14
C ASP A 93 10.04 13.31 -4.31
N ASN A 94 8.90 13.09 -4.95
CA ASN A 94 7.90 14.15 -5.15
C ASN A 94 7.24 14.61 -3.84
N LEU A 95 7.17 13.77 -2.81
CA LEU A 95 6.68 14.19 -1.49
C LEU A 95 7.66 15.16 -0.84
N SER A 96 8.95 14.89 -0.95
CA SER A 96 9.99 15.79 -0.43
C SER A 96 10.09 17.06 -1.26
N ALA A 97 10.24 16.94 -2.58
CA ALA A 97 10.49 18.08 -3.45
C ALA A 97 9.31 19.06 -3.54
N ASN A 98 8.07 18.54 -3.66
CA ASN A 98 6.90 19.36 -3.93
C ASN A 98 6.08 19.73 -2.69
N HIS A 99 6.28 19.01 -1.58
CA HIS A 99 5.47 19.18 -0.36
C HIS A 99 6.31 19.36 0.91
N GLY A 100 7.64 19.27 0.83
CA GLY A 100 8.53 19.44 1.97
C GLY A 100 8.40 18.33 3.03
N VAL A 101 7.90 17.14 2.64
CA VAL A 101 7.83 15.98 3.54
C VAL A 101 9.25 15.45 3.77
N ASN A 102 9.65 15.30 5.02
CA ASN A 102 10.89 14.63 5.39
C ASN A 102 10.68 13.11 5.28
N VAL A 103 11.29 12.45 4.29
CA VAL A 103 11.18 11.01 4.10
C VAL A 103 12.38 10.32 4.75
N VAL A 104 12.10 9.42 5.69
CA VAL A 104 13.09 8.60 6.40
C VAL A 104 12.94 7.15 5.95
N HIS A 105 13.95 6.65 5.23
CA HIS A 105 13.97 5.26 4.78
C HIS A 105 14.53 4.35 5.86
N ASP A 106 13.64 3.94 6.79
CA ASP A 106 13.96 3.03 7.87
C ASP A 106 12.71 2.30 8.35
N TRP A 107 12.90 1.22 9.12
CA TRP A 107 11.83 0.50 9.78
C TRP A 107 11.41 1.20 11.06
N ALA A 108 10.11 1.43 11.25
CA ALA A 108 9.55 1.78 12.55
C ALA A 108 9.41 0.49 13.38
N ILE A 109 10.22 0.35 14.43
CA ILE A 109 10.29 -0.87 15.26
C ILE A 109 9.29 -0.81 16.42
N SER A 110 9.17 0.35 17.06
CA SER A 110 8.27 0.53 18.18
C SER A 110 7.81 1.97 18.32
N VAL A 111 6.69 2.14 19.00
CA VAL A 111 6.12 3.45 19.33
C VAL A 111 6.00 3.56 20.84
N ASP A 112 6.63 4.58 21.43
CA ASP A 112 6.37 5.00 22.79
C ASP A 112 5.35 6.15 22.76
N SER A 113 4.13 5.84 23.17
CA SER A 113 3.02 6.82 23.18
C SER A 113 3.16 7.83 24.32
N SER A 114 3.85 7.49 25.40
CA SER A 114 4.06 8.34 26.57
C SER A 114 5.14 9.39 26.28
N ALA A 115 6.27 8.95 25.71
CA ALA A 115 7.33 9.82 25.26
C ALA A 115 7.00 10.52 23.92
N ARG A 116 6.00 10.04 23.18
CA ARG A 116 5.66 10.45 21.81
C ARG A 116 6.84 10.29 20.85
N GLU A 117 7.37 9.10 20.81
CA GLU A 117 8.54 8.75 20.02
C GLU A 117 8.32 7.50 19.20
N VAL A 118 8.87 7.48 17.99
CA VAL A 118 8.97 6.29 17.13
C VAL A 118 10.44 5.88 17.10
N ARG A 119 10.73 4.65 17.52
CA ARG A 119 12.07 4.06 17.44
C ARG A 119 12.26 3.40 16.10
N LEU A 120 13.40 3.67 15.47
CA LEU A 120 13.79 3.16 14.17
C LEU A 120 14.72 1.95 14.26
N GLY A 121 14.80 1.18 13.16
CA GLY A 121 15.70 0.03 13.01
C GLY A 121 17.18 0.39 13.13
N SER A 122 17.56 1.56 12.69
CA SER A 122 18.91 2.14 12.88
C SER A 122 19.26 2.45 14.33
N GLY A 123 18.28 2.41 15.24
CA GLY A 123 18.44 2.85 16.64
C GLY A 123 18.11 4.32 16.87
N ALA A 124 17.87 5.10 15.82
CA ALA A 124 17.43 6.48 15.94
C ALA A 124 15.99 6.58 16.46
N THR A 125 15.62 7.74 16.98
CA THR A 125 14.28 8.04 17.48
C THR A 125 13.73 9.28 16.81
N VAL A 126 12.45 9.26 16.45
CA VAL A 126 11.74 10.39 15.85
C VAL A 126 10.60 10.80 16.77
N SER A 127 10.67 12.02 17.32
CA SER A 127 9.63 12.57 18.18
C SER A 127 8.47 13.15 17.37
N TYR A 128 7.26 13.13 17.93
CA TYR A 128 6.04 13.63 17.29
C TYR A 128 5.08 14.30 18.25
N ASP A 129 4.27 15.23 17.74
CA ASP A 129 3.08 15.75 18.42
C ASP A 129 1.84 14.94 18.05
N ARG A 130 1.79 14.44 16.81
CA ARG A 130 0.74 13.55 16.31
C ARG A 130 1.36 12.44 15.46
N LEU A 131 0.77 11.25 15.57
CA LEU A 131 1.23 10.07 14.85
C LEU A 131 0.09 9.50 13.99
N VAL A 132 0.42 9.18 12.74
CA VAL A 132 -0.44 8.44 11.82
C VAL A 132 0.18 7.07 11.57
N LEU A 133 -0.53 6.01 11.93
CA LEU A 133 -0.09 4.64 11.71
C LEU A 133 -0.78 4.06 10.46
N SER A 134 0.01 3.77 9.44
CA SER A 134 -0.42 3.18 8.17
C SER A 134 0.47 2.02 7.74
N PRO A 135 0.71 1.01 8.61
CA PRO A 135 1.70 -0.06 8.36
C PRO A 135 1.31 -0.99 7.21
N GLY A 136 0.08 -0.90 6.72
CA GLY A 136 -0.41 -1.78 5.67
C GLY A 136 -0.85 -3.14 6.18
N ILE A 137 -0.63 -4.17 5.35
CA ILE A 137 -0.96 -5.57 5.65
C ILE A 137 0.27 -6.44 5.58
N ASP A 138 0.19 -7.58 6.25
CA ASP A 138 1.14 -8.68 6.06
C ASP A 138 0.43 -10.01 5.86
N ILE A 139 1.18 -11.03 5.44
CA ILE A 139 0.68 -12.38 5.21
C ILE A 139 0.87 -13.19 6.49
N LYS A 140 -0.17 -13.91 6.90
CA LYS A 140 -0.12 -14.87 8.00
C LYS A 140 0.39 -16.20 7.46
N TYR A 141 1.70 -16.35 7.35
CA TYR A 141 2.33 -17.57 6.80
C TYR A 141 1.95 -18.82 7.57
N ASP A 142 1.79 -18.72 8.89
CA ASP A 142 1.45 -19.86 9.77
C ASP A 142 0.00 -20.33 9.62
N SER A 143 -0.82 -19.68 8.78
CA SER A 143 -2.23 -20.03 8.60
C SER A 143 -2.47 -21.20 7.63
N ILE A 144 -1.43 -21.64 6.92
CA ILE A 144 -1.45 -22.78 6.02
C ILE A 144 -0.19 -23.60 6.28
N ASP A 145 -0.35 -24.88 6.62
CA ASP A 145 0.76 -25.77 6.91
C ASP A 145 1.73 -25.87 5.72
N GLY A 146 3.01 -25.66 5.98
CA GLY A 146 4.06 -25.66 4.97
C GLY A 146 4.18 -24.38 4.14
N TYR A 147 3.32 -23.38 4.34
CA TYR A 147 3.47 -22.10 3.67
C TYR A 147 4.35 -21.16 4.51
N SER A 148 5.41 -20.66 3.91
CA SER A 148 6.42 -19.83 4.57
C SER A 148 6.90 -18.68 3.69
N VAL A 149 7.76 -17.83 4.24
CA VAL A 149 8.45 -16.78 3.46
C VAL A 149 9.27 -17.39 2.31
N GLU A 150 9.85 -18.55 2.51
CA GLU A 150 10.61 -19.29 1.48
C GLU A 150 9.68 -19.92 0.46
N ALA A 151 8.57 -20.52 0.91
CA ALA A 151 7.57 -21.16 0.03
C ALA A 151 6.95 -20.18 -0.96
N GLN A 152 6.80 -18.89 -0.60
CA GLN A 152 6.26 -17.87 -1.50
C GLN A 152 7.09 -17.64 -2.77
N THR A 153 8.36 -18.09 -2.81
CA THR A 153 9.19 -18.00 -4.01
C THR A 153 8.76 -18.99 -5.08
N LYS A 154 8.11 -20.08 -4.68
CA LYS A 154 7.56 -21.14 -5.56
C LYS A 154 6.05 -21.03 -5.69
N MET A 155 5.38 -20.66 -4.61
CA MET A 155 3.92 -20.51 -4.52
C MET A 155 3.59 -19.07 -4.12
N PRO A 156 3.67 -18.12 -5.06
CA PRO A 156 3.50 -16.72 -4.74
C PRO A 156 2.07 -16.41 -4.32
N HIS A 157 1.91 -15.72 -3.19
CA HIS A 157 0.59 -15.19 -2.82
C HIS A 157 0.14 -14.07 -3.77
N ALA A 158 1.08 -13.30 -4.35
CA ALA A 158 0.84 -12.15 -5.23
C ALA A 158 -0.22 -11.15 -4.71
N TRP A 159 -0.45 -11.14 -3.40
CA TRP A 159 -1.44 -10.28 -2.72
C TRP A 159 -0.88 -8.91 -2.37
N LYS A 160 0.33 -8.88 -1.83
CA LYS A 160 1.14 -7.67 -1.68
C LYS A 160 1.79 -7.39 -3.02
N SER A 161 1.68 -6.16 -3.48
CA SER A 161 2.34 -5.72 -4.70
C SER A 161 3.86 -5.74 -4.55
N GLY A 162 4.56 -5.74 -5.66
CA GLY A 162 6.01 -5.82 -5.70
C GLY A 162 6.49 -7.15 -6.32
N THR A 163 7.56 -7.72 -5.79
CA THR A 163 8.25 -8.89 -6.37
C THR A 163 7.35 -10.11 -6.57
N GLN A 164 6.36 -10.33 -5.69
CA GLN A 164 5.45 -11.47 -5.78
C GLN A 164 4.62 -11.49 -7.08
N VAL A 165 4.23 -10.31 -7.58
CA VAL A 165 3.47 -10.22 -8.84
C VAL A 165 4.38 -10.53 -10.04
N LYS A 166 5.68 -10.19 -9.96
CA LYS A 166 6.68 -10.58 -10.98
C LYS A 166 6.86 -12.10 -11.00
N VAL A 167 7.08 -12.70 -9.83
CA VAL A 167 7.22 -14.16 -9.70
C VAL A 167 6.01 -14.87 -10.32
N LEU A 168 4.80 -14.42 -9.98
CA LEU A 168 3.58 -14.99 -10.55
C LEU A 168 3.56 -14.86 -12.07
N ARG A 169 3.83 -13.67 -12.61
CA ARG A 169 3.82 -13.46 -14.06
C ARG A 169 4.86 -14.32 -14.77
N ASP A 170 6.07 -14.39 -14.24
CA ASP A 170 7.16 -15.19 -14.81
C ASP A 170 6.78 -16.68 -14.83
N GLN A 171 6.17 -17.19 -13.76
CA GLN A 171 5.69 -18.58 -13.71
C GLN A 171 4.60 -18.85 -14.76
N VAL A 172 3.63 -17.94 -14.92
CA VAL A 172 2.58 -18.08 -15.93
C VAL A 172 3.15 -18.08 -17.35
N LEU A 173 4.09 -17.17 -17.63
CA LEU A 173 4.70 -17.05 -18.96
C LEU A 173 5.61 -18.25 -19.30
N ASN A 174 6.23 -18.87 -18.31
CA ASN A 174 7.16 -20.01 -18.47
C ASN A 174 6.49 -21.37 -18.17
N MET A 175 5.16 -21.39 -18.03
CA MET A 175 4.45 -22.62 -17.73
C MET A 175 4.57 -23.62 -18.89
N PRO A 176 4.83 -24.91 -18.63
CA PRO A 176 4.87 -25.94 -19.66
C PRO A 176 3.57 -25.98 -20.48
N LYS A 177 3.69 -26.37 -21.76
CA LYS A 177 2.53 -26.53 -22.65
C LYS A 177 1.52 -27.51 -22.03
N GLY A 178 0.26 -27.08 -21.92
CA GLY A 178 -0.79 -27.87 -21.29
C GLY A 178 -0.72 -27.96 -19.76
N GLY A 179 0.17 -27.17 -19.14
CA GLY A 179 0.29 -27.13 -17.69
C GLY A 179 -0.97 -26.64 -16.98
N THR A 180 -1.06 -26.90 -15.68
CA THR A 180 -2.19 -26.48 -14.84
C THR A 180 -1.73 -25.37 -13.88
N PHE A 181 -2.47 -24.26 -13.89
CA PHE A 181 -2.36 -23.20 -12.89
C PHE A 181 -3.37 -23.46 -11.78
N ALA A 182 -2.91 -23.61 -10.55
CA ALA A 182 -3.77 -23.79 -9.38
C ALA A 182 -3.85 -22.49 -8.56
N MET A 183 -5.06 -22.12 -8.15
CA MET A 183 -5.33 -21.00 -7.25
C MET A 183 -6.11 -21.49 -6.03
N VAL A 184 -5.63 -21.13 -4.85
CA VAL A 184 -6.33 -21.36 -3.58
C VAL A 184 -6.68 -20.01 -2.99
N PRO A 185 -7.93 -19.53 -3.14
CA PRO A 185 -8.37 -18.29 -2.49
C PRO A 185 -8.47 -18.44 -0.96
N PRO A 186 -8.31 -17.37 -0.18
CA PRO A 186 -8.48 -17.45 1.26
C PRO A 186 -9.96 -17.63 1.67
N PRO A 187 -10.23 -18.20 2.86
CA PRO A 187 -11.57 -18.22 3.43
C PRO A 187 -12.02 -16.81 3.85
N ASN A 188 -13.32 -16.63 4.05
CA ASN A 188 -13.87 -15.37 4.58
C ASN A 188 -13.59 -15.22 6.09
N PRO A 189 -13.38 -13.98 6.59
CA PRO A 189 -13.28 -12.72 5.86
C PRO A 189 -11.86 -12.45 5.37
N TYR A 190 -11.72 -11.85 4.18
CA TYR A 190 -10.43 -11.45 3.65
C TYR A 190 -10.53 -10.13 2.87
N ARG A 191 -9.38 -9.48 2.61
CA ARG A 191 -9.35 -8.22 1.86
C ARG A 191 -9.53 -8.47 0.37
N CYS A 192 -10.24 -7.55 -0.30
CA CYS A 192 -10.50 -7.57 -1.74
C CYS A 192 -11.16 -8.88 -2.20
N PRO A 193 -12.44 -9.11 -1.81
CA PRO A 193 -13.14 -10.36 -2.15
C PRO A 193 -13.16 -10.75 -3.64
N PRO A 194 -13.20 -9.84 -4.63
CA PRO A 194 -13.09 -10.22 -6.03
C PRO A 194 -11.64 -10.49 -6.50
N GLY A 195 -10.63 -10.10 -5.73
CA GLY A 195 -9.22 -10.10 -6.13
C GLY A 195 -8.68 -11.41 -6.68
N PRO A 196 -8.90 -12.59 -6.05
CA PRO A 196 -8.47 -13.88 -6.60
C PRO A 196 -9.02 -14.14 -7.99
N TYR A 197 -10.29 -13.86 -8.20
CA TYR A 197 -11.02 -14.15 -9.45
C TYR A 197 -10.64 -13.17 -10.57
N GLU A 198 -10.29 -11.93 -10.23
CA GLU A 198 -9.66 -10.99 -11.15
C GLU A 198 -8.27 -11.47 -11.59
N ARG A 199 -7.47 -12.01 -10.65
CA ARG A 199 -6.17 -12.63 -10.96
C ARG A 199 -6.32 -13.80 -11.92
N ILE A 200 -7.27 -14.70 -11.66
CA ILE A 200 -7.61 -15.83 -12.55
C ILE A 200 -7.94 -15.32 -13.95
N SER A 201 -8.76 -14.28 -14.06
CA SER A 201 -9.13 -13.70 -15.35
C SER A 201 -7.91 -13.17 -16.12
N MET A 202 -6.95 -12.54 -15.42
CA MET A 202 -5.72 -12.05 -16.06
C MET A 202 -4.77 -13.19 -16.45
N VAL A 203 -4.67 -14.23 -15.62
CA VAL A 203 -3.92 -15.46 -15.97
C VAL A 203 -4.53 -16.12 -17.19
N ALA A 204 -5.86 -16.29 -17.23
CA ALA A 204 -6.56 -16.85 -18.37
C ALA A 204 -6.36 -16.03 -19.64
N HIS A 205 -6.33 -14.69 -19.52
CA HIS A 205 -6.03 -13.80 -20.65
C HIS A 205 -4.67 -14.09 -21.27
N ILE A 206 -3.64 -14.25 -20.46
CA ILE A 206 -2.28 -14.60 -20.94
C ILE A 206 -2.28 -16.00 -21.55
N LEU A 207 -2.84 -16.98 -20.83
CA LEU A 207 -2.78 -18.39 -21.22
C LEU A 207 -3.55 -18.65 -22.50
N LYS A 208 -4.65 -17.95 -22.75
CA LYS A 208 -5.41 -18.03 -23.99
C LYS A 208 -4.53 -17.80 -25.23
N GLU A 209 -3.58 -16.88 -25.12
CA GLU A 209 -2.68 -16.53 -26.22
C GLU A 209 -1.38 -17.35 -26.22
N LYS A 210 -0.78 -17.53 -25.04
CA LYS A 210 0.57 -18.10 -24.90
C LYS A 210 0.56 -19.62 -24.70
N ASN A 211 -0.50 -20.16 -24.10
CA ASN A 211 -0.61 -21.58 -23.75
C ASN A 211 -2.09 -22.02 -23.76
N PRO A 212 -2.75 -22.05 -24.93
CA PRO A 212 -4.20 -22.26 -25.03
C PRO A 212 -4.68 -23.63 -24.56
N THR A 213 -3.78 -24.59 -24.40
CA THR A 213 -4.09 -25.92 -23.86
C THR A 213 -3.94 -26.01 -22.34
N ALA A 214 -3.47 -24.95 -21.71
CA ALA A 214 -3.35 -24.88 -20.25
C ALA A 214 -4.72 -24.89 -19.56
N LYS A 215 -4.71 -25.32 -18.30
CA LYS A 215 -5.89 -25.32 -17.43
C LYS A 215 -5.65 -24.43 -16.22
N ILE A 216 -6.74 -23.89 -15.70
CA ILE A 216 -6.76 -23.16 -14.44
C ILE A 216 -7.75 -23.85 -13.52
N VAL A 217 -7.30 -24.24 -12.34
CA VAL A 217 -8.13 -24.85 -11.31
C VAL A 217 -8.17 -23.92 -10.10
N VAL A 218 -9.37 -23.55 -9.68
CA VAL A 218 -9.59 -22.74 -8.48
C VAL A 218 -10.17 -23.63 -7.40
N ILE A 219 -9.37 -23.95 -6.38
CA ILE A 219 -9.80 -24.75 -5.22
C ILE A 219 -10.25 -23.79 -4.14
N ASP A 220 -11.54 -23.56 -4.04
CA ASP A 220 -12.11 -22.51 -3.20
C ASP A 220 -12.66 -23.08 -1.90
N PRO A 221 -12.24 -22.61 -0.72
CA PRO A 221 -12.81 -23.03 0.57
C PRO A 221 -14.23 -22.46 0.81
N LYS A 222 -14.84 -21.85 -0.19
CA LYS A 222 -16.14 -21.17 -0.09
C LYS A 222 -17.12 -21.69 -1.14
N ASN A 223 -18.38 -21.89 -0.77
CA ASN A 223 -19.45 -22.27 -1.69
C ASN A 223 -19.92 -21.10 -2.57
N LYS A 224 -19.49 -19.88 -2.24
CA LYS A 224 -19.80 -18.67 -3.01
C LYS A 224 -18.67 -17.65 -2.90
N PHE A 225 -18.51 -16.87 -3.96
CA PHE A 225 -17.57 -15.78 -3.97
C PHE A 225 -18.16 -14.47 -4.54
N SER A 226 -17.46 -13.36 -4.30
CA SER A 226 -17.91 -12.03 -4.70
C SER A 226 -18.04 -11.93 -6.22
N LYS A 227 -19.21 -11.49 -6.70
CA LYS A 227 -19.50 -11.29 -8.12
C LYS A 227 -19.47 -12.59 -8.95
N GLN A 228 -19.67 -13.74 -8.32
CA GLN A 228 -19.54 -15.06 -8.95
C GLN A 228 -20.25 -15.16 -10.30
N GLY A 229 -21.52 -14.76 -10.38
CA GLY A 229 -22.29 -14.86 -11.64
C GLY A 229 -21.65 -14.08 -12.80
N LEU A 230 -21.06 -12.91 -12.53
CA LEU A 230 -20.37 -12.12 -13.55
C LEU A 230 -19.06 -12.78 -14.00
N PHE A 231 -18.27 -13.29 -13.04
CA PHE A 231 -17.02 -13.98 -13.36
C PHE A 231 -17.27 -15.25 -14.15
N MET A 232 -18.19 -16.11 -13.69
CA MET A 232 -18.53 -17.38 -14.38
C MET A 232 -19.01 -17.13 -15.80
N ALA A 233 -19.93 -16.18 -15.99
CA ALA A 233 -20.41 -15.81 -17.33
C ALA A 233 -19.28 -15.23 -18.21
N GLY A 234 -18.39 -14.42 -17.63
CA GLY A 234 -17.24 -13.87 -18.33
C GLY A 234 -16.24 -14.95 -18.72
N TRP A 235 -15.95 -15.90 -17.84
CA TRP A 235 -15.03 -17.00 -18.12
C TRP A 235 -15.57 -17.94 -19.20
N GLU A 236 -16.86 -18.32 -19.13
CA GLU A 236 -17.49 -19.13 -20.17
C GLU A 236 -17.43 -18.42 -21.54
N LYS A 237 -17.71 -17.12 -21.57
CA LYS A 237 -17.70 -16.35 -22.82
C LYS A 237 -16.31 -16.19 -23.42
N HIS A 238 -15.29 -15.92 -22.60
CA HIS A 238 -13.96 -15.50 -23.07
C HIS A 238 -12.89 -16.58 -23.01
N TYR A 239 -13.07 -17.58 -22.12
CA TYR A 239 -12.11 -18.66 -21.82
C TYR A 239 -12.82 -20.01 -21.67
N PRO A 240 -13.67 -20.41 -22.64
CA PRO A 240 -14.50 -21.62 -22.50
C PRO A 240 -13.63 -22.85 -22.22
N GLY A 241 -13.98 -23.60 -21.18
CA GLY A 241 -13.33 -24.85 -20.80
C GLY A 241 -11.87 -24.69 -20.27
N MET A 242 -11.37 -23.45 -20.05
CA MET A 242 -10.04 -23.22 -19.51
C MET A 242 -10.03 -23.15 -17.99
N ILE A 243 -11.08 -22.61 -17.37
CA ILE A 243 -11.16 -22.34 -15.93
C ILE A 243 -12.17 -23.28 -15.29
N GLU A 244 -11.72 -24.01 -14.28
CA GLU A 244 -12.55 -24.87 -13.43
C GLU A 244 -12.54 -24.30 -12.00
N TRP A 245 -13.73 -24.02 -11.47
CA TRP A 245 -13.90 -23.58 -10.10
C TRP A 245 -14.53 -24.70 -9.28
N LEU A 246 -13.83 -25.12 -8.24
CA LEU A 246 -14.21 -26.21 -7.35
C LEU A 246 -14.56 -25.62 -5.99
N ASP A 247 -15.80 -25.78 -5.56
CA ASP A 247 -16.27 -25.45 -4.23
C ASP A 247 -16.01 -26.60 -3.23
N PRO A 248 -16.23 -26.40 -1.93
CA PRO A 248 -16.02 -27.44 -0.91
C PRO A 248 -16.83 -28.70 -1.14
N ASP A 249 -18.03 -28.60 -1.72
CA ASP A 249 -18.88 -29.75 -1.99
C ASP A 249 -18.30 -30.57 -3.15
N THR A 250 -17.69 -29.92 -4.12
CA THR A 250 -17.07 -30.57 -5.29
C THR A 250 -15.72 -31.21 -4.94
N HIS A 251 -14.84 -30.53 -4.19
CA HIS A 251 -13.51 -31.08 -3.84
C HIS A 251 -13.48 -31.81 -2.50
N GLY A 252 -14.62 -31.97 -1.82
CA GLY A 252 -14.75 -32.74 -0.59
C GLY A 252 -14.16 -32.09 0.67
N GLY A 253 -13.85 -30.80 0.64
CA GLY A 253 -13.29 -30.04 1.77
C GLY A 253 -11.91 -30.47 2.24
N CYS A 254 -11.47 -31.65 1.82
CA CYS A 254 -10.30 -32.34 2.36
C CYS A 254 -8.98 -32.02 1.66
N LEU A 255 -9.02 -31.58 0.41
CA LEU A 255 -7.81 -31.35 -0.40
C LEU A 255 -6.89 -30.25 0.11
N LEU A 256 -7.41 -29.32 0.92
CA LEU A 256 -6.60 -28.24 1.50
C LEU A 256 -5.87 -28.62 2.80
N TYR A 257 -6.36 -29.67 3.49
CA TYR A 257 -5.89 -30.04 4.82
C TYR A 257 -5.30 -31.45 4.91
N THR A 258 -5.58 -32.35 3.96
CA THR A 258 -5.25 -33.78 4.07
C THR A 258 -4.70 -34.39 2.80
N SER A 259 -4.37 -33.61 1.76
CA SER A 259 -3.75 -34.19 0.57
C SER A 259 -2.38 -34.75 0.95
N PRO A 260 -2.13 -36.06 0.77
CA PRO A 260 -0.78 -36.59 0.94
C PRO A 260 0.16 -35.88 -0.02
N SER A 261 1.37 -35.66 0.45
CA SER A 261 2.44 -35.08 -0.35
C SER A 261 2.55 -35.83 -1.69
N PRO A 262 2.80 -35.13 -2.82
CA PRO A 262 3.05 -35.80 -4.12
C PRO A 262 4.35 -36.61 -4.15
N ARG A 263 4.76 -37.16 -3.05
CA ARG A 263 6.01 -37.93 -2.89
C ARG A 263 5.80 -39.40 -2.54
N ASP A 264 4.55 -39.88 -2.65
CA ASP A 264 4.26 -41.32 -2.53
C ASP A 264 3.86 -41.89 -3.87
#